data_76622f62dbdce839f87810015d1d81ef
#
_entry.id   76622f62dbdce839f87810015d1d81ef
#
_cell.length_a   1.000
_cell.length_b   1.000
_cell.length_c   1.000
_cell.angle_alpha   90.00
_cell.angle_beta   90.00
_cell.angle_gamma   90.00
#
_symmetry.space_group_name_H-M   'P 1'
#
loop_
_entity.id
_entity.type
_entity.pdbx_description
1 polymer ?
#
loop_
_entity_poly.entity_id
_entity_poly.type
_entity_poly.pdbx_seq_one_letter_code
_entity_poly.pdbx_strand_id
1 'polypeptide(L)'
;MANQEVRMMTRQTWSRFSARRLFRLPAWAGVVAVAFVLGAVVVPMAASAGPVNSSSRSDPPPGKPPLKHVFVIMMENTSYDDLLSSTNPNTTFIQQLAANNGLATNYFGVTHVSLPNYIAATSGQTWGSNSDDVLQAPLFDHQNLVDQLEAAGVSWKAYMENLPSPGDLVTATPDGLYVRKHNPFLMYPDVYQNTARAGNVVPLTQLSTDLATGKVPQFVWITPNICNDMHGGAPSCPFPSSPTDPLQAALYKDGDNFLRTWVGLITHSKAWTGHSAIFITWDEGGFEDQSPFGPTDIRPGPDSPILAATPANPTTGGGGDLAGGTVYGGGHVPMIVVARGVGHRVDPTFAGHYSLLQTIEQNFGLPLLGNAGDLVQVGNLSSLFR
;
A
#
# COMPACT_ATOMS: atom_id res chain seq x y z
N MET A 1 -62.18 -5.66 -5.11
CA MET A 1 -62.66 -6.84 -4.40
C MET A 1 -61.42 -7.58 -3.91
N ALA A 2 -61.41 -7.69 -2.58
CA ALA A 2 -60.69 -8.62 -1.72
C ALA A 2 -59.17 -8.63 -1.81
N ASN A 3 -58.45 -8.12 -0.85
CA ASN A 3 -58.29 -8.37 0.61
C ASN A 3 -57.35 -9.55 0.95
N GLN A 4 -56.26 -9.12 1.65
CA GLN A 4 -55.65 -9.76 2.84
C GLN A 4 -54.84 -11.06 2.58
N GLU A 5 -53.65 -11.23 3.15
CA GLU A 5 -53.38 -11.29 4.61
C GLU A 5 -51.91 -11.01 4.97
N VAL A 6 -51.78 -10.26 6.04
CA VAL A 6 -50.60 -10.07 6.87
C VAL A 6 -50.48 -11.26 7.81
N ARG A 7 -49.29 -11.87 7.97
CA ARG A 7 -48.99 -12.68 9.17
C ARG A 7 -47.62 -12.32 9.75
N MET A 8 -47.71 -11.71 10.92
CA MET A 8 -46.66 -11.63 11.94
C MET A 8 -46.27 -13.03 12.45
N MET A 9 -44.99 -13.22 12.71
CA MET A 9 -44.49 -14.17 13.71
C MET A 9 -43.30 -13.50 14.42
N THR A 10 -43.56 -12.95 15.56
CA THR A 10 -43.35 -13.29 16.97
C THR A 10 -41.92 -13.66 17.38
N ARG A 11 -41.47 -12.81 18.25
CA ARG A 11 -40.31 -12.82 19.16
C ARG A 11 -40.04 -14.23 19.75
N GLN A 12 -38.76 -14.60 19.72
CA GLN A 12 -38.25 -15.62 20.66
C GLN A 12 -37.34 -15.00 21.69
N THR A 13 -37.68 -15.27 22.90
CA THR A 13 -37.13 -14.81 24.17
C THR A 13 -35.79 -15.50 24.48
N TRP A 14 -34.85 -14.73 24.96
CA TRP A 14 -33.62 -15.22 25.58
C TRP A 14 -33.91 -15.62 27.03
N SER A 15 -33.72 -16.89 27.36
CA SER A 15 -33.69 -17.37 28.73
C SER A 15 -32.27 -17.38 29.28
N ARG A 16 -32.16 -16.79 30.46
CA ARG A 16 -30.96 -16.73 31.31
C ARG A 16 -30.66 -18.14 31.86
N PHE A 17 -29.44 -18.58 31.79
CA PHE A 17 -28.92 -19.60 32.69
C PHE A 17 -27.77 -19.02 33.52
N SER A 18 -28.08 -18.86 34.79
CA SER A 18 -27.15 -18.63 35.89
C SER A 18 -26.86 -19.99 36.54
N ALA A 19 -25.57 -20.36 36.65
CA ALA A 19 -25.14 -21.39 37.56
C ALA A 19 -23.74 -21.08 38.10
N ARG A 20 -23.77 -20.61 39.34
CA ARG A 20 -22.59 -20.55 40.22
C ARG A 20 -22.19 -21.97 40.60
N ARG A 21 -20.91 -22.35 40.46
CA ARG A 21 -20.32 -23.41 41.28
C ARG A 21 -19.00 -22.89 41.89
N LEU A 22 -19.08 -22.72 43.19
CA LEU A 22 -17.98 -22.63 44.12
C LEU A 22 -17.31 -24.02 44.21
N PHE A 23 -16.00 -24.08 43.98
CA PHE A 23 -15.20 -25.21 44.49
C PHE A 23 -14.17 -24.67 45.46
N ARG A 24 -14.28 -25.28 46.68
CA ARG A 24 -13.40 -25.06 47.85
C ARG A 24 -12.09 -25.79 47.63
N LEU A 25 -11.02 -25.13 47.98
CA LEU A 25 -9.70 -25.72 48.19
C LEU A 25 -9.63 -26.46 49.54
N PRO A 26 -8.92 -27.58 49.69
CA PRO A 26 -8.39 -28.01 50.95
C PRO A 26 -6.94 -27.63 51.12
N ALA A 27 -6.64 -27.03 52.28
CA ALA A 27 -5.29 -26.82 52.80
C ALA A 27 -4.78 -28.11 53.41
N TRP A 28 -3.52 -28.46 53.16
CA TRP A 28 -2.66 -29.25 54.07
C TRP A 28 -1.21 -28.90 53.78
N ALA A 29 -0.65 -28.43 54.64
CA ALA A 29 0.47 -28.31 55.57
C ALA A 29 1.67 -29.19 55.22
N GLY A 30 2.83 -28.55 55.32
CA GLY A 30 3.92 -29.12 56.04
C GLY A 30 5.24 -29.39 55.31
N VAL A 31 6.18 -28.51 55.53
CA VAL A 31 7.54 -28.76 56.08
C VAL A 31 8.62 -29.32 55.13
N VAL A 32 9.66 -28.64 54.98
CA VAL A 32 11.05 -28.68 55.49
C VAL A 32 11.95 -27.88 54.57
N ALA A 33 12.51 -26.83 55.14
CA ALA A 33 13.59 -26.07 54.52
C ALA A 33 14.92 -26.83 54.72
N VAL A 34 15.63 -27.08 53.63
CA VAL A 34 17.06 -27.36 53.67
C VAL A 34 17.74 -26.27 52.84
N ALA A 35 18.39 -25.37 53.52
CA ALA A 35 19.23 -24.34 52.92
C ALA A 35 20.56 -24.96 52.45
N PHE A 36 20.77 -25.04 51.16
CA PHE A 36 22.09 -25.14 50.59
C PHE A 36 22.52 -23.77 50.10
N VAL A 37 23.41 -23.15 50.86
CA VAL A 37 24.15 -21.97 50.44
C VAL A 37 25.24 -22.43 49.47
N LEU A 38 24.99 -22.32 48.19
CA LEU A 38 26.02 -22.34 47.16
C LEU A 38 26.22 -20.89 46.70
N GLY A 39 27.37 -20.35 47.16
CA GLY A 39 27.82 -19.03 46.71
C GLY A 39 28.10 -19.05 45.21
N ALA A 40 27.17 -18.50 44.43
CA ALA A 40 27.44 -18.14 43.05
C ALA A 40 28.11 -16.77 43.01
N VAL A 41 29.38 -16.77 42.68
CA VAL A 41 30.09 -15.54 42.30
C VAL A 41 29.47 -15.05 40.96
N VAL A 42 28.60 -14.05 41.05
CA VAL A 42 28.11 -13.34 39.87
C VAL A 42 29.21 -12.40 39.41
N VAL A 43 29.97 -12.80 38.41
CA VAL A 43 30.79 -11.88 37.64
C VAL A 43 29.86 -11.09 36.75
N PRO A 44 29.78 -9.76 36.89
CA PRO A 44 29.01 -8.97 35.91
C PRO A 44 29.74 -9.05 34.56
N MET A 45 29.24 -9.84 33.64
CA MET A 45 29.56 -9.66 32.24
C MET A 45 28.97 -8.30 31.83
N ALA A 46 29.80 -7.27 31.72
CA ALA A 46 29.49 -6.08 30.96
C ALA A 46 29.29 -6.52 29.50
N ALA A 47 28.02 -6.66 29.11
CA ALA A 47 27.71 -6.72 27.71
C ALA A 47 28.15 -5.39 27.12
N SER A 48 29.29 -5.38 26.43
CA SER A 48 29.63 -4.30 25.53
C SER A 48 28.55 -4.28 24.42
N ALA A 49 27.62 -3.35 24.52
CA ALA A 49 26.80 -2.99 23.38
C ALA A 49 27.78 -2.56 22.31
N GLY A 50 28.02 -3.42 21.33
CA GLY A 50 28.72 -3.07 20.12
C GLY A 50 27.96 -1.89 19.48
N PRO A 51 28.67 -1.02 18.73
CA PRO A 51 28.02 0.09 18.08
C PRO A 51 26.87 -0.46 17.23
N VAL A 52 25.66 0.03 17.49
CA VAL A 52 24.50 -0.19 16.64
C VAL A 52 24.94 0.28 15.26
N ASN A 53 25.04 -0.65 14.31
CA ASN A 53 25.40 -0.34 12.93
C ASN A 53 24.56 0.84 12.50
N SER A 54 25.19 1.97 12.27
CA SER A 54 24.57 3.10 11.57
C SER A 54 23.98 2.53 10.29
N SER A 55 22.65 2.56 10.16
CA SER A 55 21.94 2.19 8.94
C SER A 55 22.69 2.76 7.75
N SER A 56 23.28 1.90 6.94
CA SER A 56 24.04 2.32 5.77
C SER A 56 23.08 3.09 4.86
N ARG A 57 23.38 4.37 4.68
CA ARG A 57 22.70 5.20 3.69
C ARG A 57 22.81 4.48 2.36
N SER A 58 21.68 4.21 1.71
CA SER A 58 21.69 3.59 0.39
C SER A 58 22.24 4.62 -0.61
N ASP A 59 23.40 4.35 -1.18
CA ASP A 59 23.91 5.21 -2.24
C ASP A 59 23.00 5.10 -3.45
N PRO A 60 22.63 6.24 -4.09
CA PRO A 60 21.89 6.19 -5.32
C PRO A 60 22.71 5.43 -6.38
N PRO A 61 22.05 4.63 -7.25
CA PRO A 61 22.74 3.89 -8.29
C PRO A 61 23.62 4.82 -9.15
N PRO A 62 24.86 4.44 -9.47
CA PRO A 62 25.80 5.29 -10.16
C PRO A 62 25.31 5.67 -11.58
N GLY A 63 25.47 6.93 -11.96
CA GLY A 63 25.39 7.35 -13.36
C GLY A 63 24.41 8.46 -13.73
N LYS A 64 23.37 8.76 -12.94
CA LYS A 64 22.49 9.92 -13.19
C LYS A 64 22.10 10.61 -11.88
N PRO A 65 21.91 11.94 -11.90
CA PRO A 65 21.47 12.64 -10.69
C PRO A 65 20.10 12.12 -10.21
N PRO A 66 19.84 12.18 -8.90
CA PRO A 66 18.57 11.76 -8.33
C PRO A 66 17.40 12.57 -8.91
N LEU A 67 16.22 11.97 -8.90
CA LEU A 67 14.99 12.67 -9.26
C LEU A 67 14.76 13.80 -8.25
N LYS A 68 14.42 14.97 -8.77
CA LYS A 68 14.11 16.15 -7.97
C LYS A 68 12.69 16.13 -7.44
N HIS A 69 11.77 15.65 -8.28
CA HIS A 69 10.39 15.41 -7.90
C HIS A 69 9.99 13.97 -8.27
N VAL A 70 9.47 13.27 -7.29
CA VAL A 70 8.90 11.92 -7.41
C VAL A 70 7.39 12.03 -7.16
N PHE A 71 6.60 11.67 -8.15
CA PHE A 71 5.15 11.55 -8.03
C PHE A 71 4.78 10.07 -8.04
N VAL A 72 3.93 9.66 -7.14
CA VAL A 72 3.29 8.33 -7.12
C VAL A 72 1.80 8.53 -7.32
N ILE A 73 1.19 7.81 -8.24
CA ILE A 73 -0.26 7.71 -8.40
C ILE A 73 -0.61 6.26 -8.14
N MET A 74 -1.35 6.00 -7.05
CA MET A 74 -1.81 4.67 -6.69
C MET A 74 -3.29 4.55 -7.07
N MET A 75 -3.55 3.65 -7.99
CA MET A 75 -4.87 3.25 -8.48
C MET A 75 -5.28 1.95 -7.77
N GLU A 76 -6.44 1.38 -8.13
CA GLU A 76 -7.09 0.29 -7.40
C GLU A 76 -7.55 -0.86 -8.28
N ASN A 77 -7.47 -2.06 -7.72
CA ASN A 77 -8.18 -3.29 -8.08
C ASN A 77 -8.27 -3.61 -9.58
N THR A 78 -7.20 -3.39 -10.34
CA THR A 78 -7.25 -3.69 -11.77
C THR A 78 -5.96 -4.36 -12.25
N SER A 79 -6.13 -5.51 -12.91
CA SER A 79 -5.04 -6.35 -13.37
C SER A 79 -4.33 -5.79 -14.61
N TYR A 80 -3.09 -6.21 -14.79
CA TYR A 80 -2.24 -5.84 -15.91
C TYR A 80 -2.91 -6.07 -17.27
N ASP A 81 -3.46 -7.28 -17.47
CA ASP A 81 -4.06 -7.68 -18.74
C ASP A 81 -5.34 -6.92 -19.06
N ASP A 82 -6.13 -6.55 -18.05
CA ASP A 82 -7.34 -5.75 -18.22
C ASP A 82 -7.03 -4.35 -18.73
N LEU A 83 -5.95 -3.76 -18.25
CA LEU A 83 -5.57 -2.39 -18.57
C LEU A 83 -4.79 -2.28 -19.89
N LEU A 84 -3.87 -3.22 -20.13
CA LEU A 84 -2.94 -3.15 -21.24
C LEU A 84 -3.35 -4.00 -22.45
N SER A 85 -4.50 -4.69 -22.38
CA SER A 85 -5.07 -5.36 -23.55
C SER A 85 -5.42 -4.36 -24.64
N SER A 86 -4.88 -4.59 -25.83
CA SER A 86 -5.17 -3.75 -27.01
C SER A 86 -6.65 -3.77 -27.42
N THR A 87 -7.44 -4.69 -26.86
CA THR A 87 -8.89 -4.79 -27.11
C THR A 87 -9.73 -4.00 -26.13
N ASN A 88 -9.14 -3.42 -25.05
CA ASN A 88 -9.87 -2.57 -24.12
C ASN A 88 -9.91 -1.11 -24.61
N PRO A 89 -11.04 -0.61 -25.12
CA PRO A 89 -11.12 0.76 -25.64
C PRO A 89 -11.23 1.82 -24.54
N ASN A 90 -11.39 1.42 -23.28
CA ASN A 90 -11.62 2.32 -22.15
C ASN A 90 -10.33 2.73 -21.43
N THR A 91 -9.18 2.10 -21.75
CA THR A 91 -7.87 2.35 -21.15
C THR A 91 -6.83 2.87 -22.15
N THR A 92 -7.29 3.57 -23.18
CA THR A 92 -6.44 3.98 -24.33
C THR A 92 -5.27 4.89 -23.93
N PHE A 93 -5.44 5.76 -22.95
CA PHE A 93 -4.36 6.61 -22.46
C PHE A 93 -3.34 5.82 -21.64
N ILE A 94 -3.81 4.90 -20.79
CA ILE A 94 -2.95 4.00 -20.01
C ILE A 94 -2.09 3.16 -20.96
N GLN A 95 -2.69 2.59 -22.01
CA GLN A 95 -1.97 1.85 -23.05
C GLN A 95 -0.92 2.71 -23.74
N GLN A 96 -1.26 3.98 -24.08
CA GLN A 96 -0.31 4.94 -24.66
C GLN A 96 0.82 5.28 -23.68
N LEU A 97 0.52 5.44 -22.39
CA LEU A 97 1.56 5.67 -21.39
C LEU A 97 2.54 4.47 -21.32
N ALA A 98 2.02 3.25 -21.25
CA ALA A 98 2.83 2.03 -21.23
C ALA A 98 3.67 1.88 -22.51
N ALA A 99 3.10 2.15 -23.67
CA ALA A 99 3.78 2.04 -24.97
C ALA A 99 4.87 3.09 -25.20
N ASN A 100 4.82 4.24 -24.51
CA ASN A 100 5.73 5.36 -24.77
C ASN A 100 6.71 5.66 -23.63
N ASN A 101 6.57 5.02 -22.46
CA ASN A 101 7.34 5.29 -21.26
C ASN A 101 7.94 4.01 -20.66
N GLY A 102 8.44 4.07 -19.45
CA GLY A 102 8.92 2.91 -18.72
C GLY A 102 7.77 1.98 -18.32
N LEU A 103 7.90 0.69 -18.55
CA LEU A 103 6.92 -0.33 -18.17
C LEU A 103 7.62 -1.51 -17.50
N ALA A 104 7.30 -1.78 -16.23
CA ALA A 104 7.63 -3.06 -15.61
C ALA A 104 6.54 -4.08 -16.01
N THR A 105 6.96 -5.16 -16.67
CA THR A 105 6.05 -6.20 -17.16
C THR A 105 5.85 -7.36 -16.19
N ASN A 106 6.48 -7.29 -15.02
CA ASN A 106 6.43 -8.34 -14.00
C ASN A 106 6.34 -7.69 -12.61
N TYR A 107 5.29 -6.86 -12.41
CA TYR A 107 5.08 -6.10 -11.18
C TYR A 107 3.80 -6.55 -10.48
N PHE A 108 3.86 -6.72 -9.15
CA PHE A 108 2.78 -7.33 -8.38
C PHE A 108 2.39 -6.50 -7.15
N GLY A 109 1.10 -6.55 -6.80
CA GLY A 109 0.61 -6.19 -5.47
C GLY A 109 1.16 -7.16 -4.40
N VAL A 110 1.19 -6.72 -3.15
CA VAL A 110 1.73 -7.54 -2.05
C VAL A 110 0.69 -8.55 -1.57
N THR A 111 -0.56 -8.16 -1.50
CA THR A 111 -1.65 -8.99 -0.96
C THR A 111 -3.01 -8.53 -1.48
N HIS A 112 -4.05 -9.26 -1.15
CA HIS A 112 -5.44 -8.81 -1.03
C HIS A 112 -5.77 -8.72 0.46
N VAL A 113 -6.37 -7.69 0.93
CA VAL A 113 -7.09 -6.56 0.37
C VAL A 113 -6.21 -5.29 0.23
N SER A 114 -6.84 -4.12 -0.13
CA SER A 114 -6.17 -2.86 -0.48
C SER A 114 -5.26 -2.29 0.62
N LEU A 115 -5.78 -2.01 1.83
CA LEU A 115 -5.05 -1.29 2.87
C LEU A 115 -3.63 -1.82 3.15
N PRO A 116 -3.40 -3.14 3.33
CA PRO A 116 -2.06 -3.68 3.51
C PRO A 116 -1.08 -3.34 2.38
N ASN A 117 -1.55 -3.22 1.12
CA ASN A 117 -0.72 -2.84 -0.02
C ASN A 117 -0.21 -1.40 0.10
N TYR A 118 -1.10 -0.47 0.49
CA TYR A 118 -0.72 0.92 0.74
C TYR A 118 0.31 1.03 1.87
N ILE A 119 0.12 0.27 2.95
CA ILE A 119 1.04 0.23 4.10
C ILE A 119 2.38 -0.37 3.66
N ALA A 120 2.39 -1.48 2.92
CA ALA A 120 3.59 -2.10 2.39
C ALA A 120 4.40 -1.13 1.50
N ALA A 121 3.72 -0.38 0.62
CA ALA A 121 4.33 0.61 -0.27
C ALA A 121 4.93 1.83 0.46
N THR A 122 4.60 2.05 1.73
CA THR A 122 5.01 3.25 2.48
C THR A 122 5.73 2.95 3.80
N SER A 123 5.83 1.66 4.21
CA SER A 123 6.59 1.26 5.41
C SER A 123 7.40 -0.02 5.24
N GLY A 124 7.33 -0.68 4.08
CA GLY A 124 8.09 -1.88 3.77
C GLY A 124 7.55 -3.17 4.39
N GLN A 125 6.42 -3.13 5.05
CA GLN A 125 5.75 -4.31 5.63
C GLN A 125 4.24 -4.09 5.71
N THR A 126 3.47 -5.18 5.79
CA THR A 126 2.02 -5.13 6.06
C THR A 126 1.70 -5.06 7.55
N TRP A 127 2.68 -5.32 8.40
CA TRP A 127 2.57 -5.40 9.87
C TRP A 127 1.51 -6.39 10.35
N GLY A 128 1.27 -7.44 9.55
CA GLY A 128 0.26 -8.45 9.82
C GLY A 128 -1.19 -8.01 9.54
N SER A 129 -1.37 -6.85 8.94
CA SER A 129 -2.68 -6.42 8.46
C SER A 129 -3.17 -7.33 7.32
N ASN A 130 -4.43 -7.71 7.39
CA ASN A 130 -5.11 -8.58 6.43
C ASN A 130 -6.56 -8.12 6.16
N SER A 131 -6.86 -6.86 6.42
CA SER A 131 -8.20 -6.30 6.21
C SER A 131 -8.14 -4.80 5.90
N ASP A 132 -9.24 -4.27 5.39
CA ASP A 132 -9.45 -2.84 5.11
C ASP A 132 -9.94 -2.03 6.33
N ASP A 133 -9.93 -2.64 7.51
CA ASP A 133 -10.40 -1.97 8.72
C ASP A 133 -9.42 -0.87 9.15
N VAL A 134 -9.85 0.37 9.03
CA VAL A 134 -9.06 1.54 9.44
C VAL A 134 -8.85 1.64 10.96
N LEU A 135 -9.57 0.85 11.76
CA LEU A 135 -9.33 0.75 13.20
C LEU A 135 -8.06 -0.04 13.55
N GLN A 136 -7.44 -0.69 12.58
CA GLN A 136 -6.11 -1.31 12.71
C GLN A 136 -4.97 -0.29 12.82
N ALA A 137 -5.22 1.01 12.65
CA ALA A 137 -4.18 2.05 12.70
C ALA A 137 -3.12 1.86 13.80
N PRO A 138 -3.44 1.38 15.03
CA PRO A 138 -2.41 1.09 16.02
C PRO A 138 -1.39 0.00 15.64
N LEU A 139 -1.71 -0.89 14.69
CA LEU A 139 -0.75 -1.87 14.16
C LEU A 139 0.36 -1.19 13.35
N PHE A 140 0.12 0.03 12.86
CA PHE A 140 1.05 0.76 11.99
C PHE A 140 1.89 1.78 12.75
N ASP A 141 2.02 1.64 14.08
CA ASP A 141 2.93 2.44 14.91
C ASP A 141 4.39 1.98 14.72
N HIS A 142 4.86 2.17 13.51
CA HIS A 142 6.19 1.79 13.05
C HIS A 142 6.79 2.88 12.16
N GLN A 143 8.13 2.84 12.03
CA GLN A 143 8.81 3.73 11.12
C GLN A 143 8.27 3.59 9.69
N ASN A 144 8.04 4.72 9.05
CA ASN A 144 7.45 4.80 7.73
C ASN A 144 8.20 5.82 6.85
N LEU A 145 7.81 5.92 5.61
CA LEU A 145 8.46 6.78 4.63
C LEU A 145 8.46 8.27 5.04
N VAL A 146 7.41 8.73 5.75
CA VAL A 146 7.34 10.15 6.22
C VAL A 146 8.48 10.46 7.17
N ASP A 147 8.77 9.56 8.13
CA ASP A 147 9.87 9.73 9.08
C ASP A 147 11.20 9.90 8.36
N GLN A 148 11.44 9.09 7.35
CA GLN A 148 12.69 9.12 6.60
C GLN A 148 12.81 10.38 5.74
N LEU A 149 11.73 10.76 5.05
CA LEU A 149 11.71 11.98 4.22
C LEU A 149 11.99 13.22 5.07
N GLU A 150 11.32 13.34 6.21
CA GLU A 150 11.51 14.49 7.11
C GLU A 150 12.91 14.50 7.73
N ALA A 151 13.42 13.34 8.16
CA ALA A 151 14.79 13.23 8.70
C ALA A 151 15.86 13.63 7.66
N ALA A 152 15.58 13.41 6.37
CA ALA A 152 16.46 13.80 5.28
C ALA A 152 16.20 15.23 4.75
N GLY A 153 15.23 15.95 5.30
CA GLY A 153 14.84 17.28 4.83
C GLY A 153 14.15 17.28 3.47
N VAL A 154 13.58 16.14 3.05
CA VAL A 154 12.81 15.99 1.81
C VAL A 154 11.37 16.42 2.06
N SER A 155 10.92 17.42 1.33
CA SER A 155 9.53 17.89 1.43
C SER A 155 8.55 16.89 0.82
N TRP A 156 7.39 16.69 1.47
CA TRP A 156 6.39 15.72 1.03
C TRP A 156 4.96 16.24 1.20
N LYS A 157 4.05 15.75 0.37
CA LYS A 157 2.59 15.86 0.54
C LYS A 157 1.90 14.64 -0.07
N ALA A 158 0.77 14.28 0.53
CA ALA A 158 -0.18 13.33 -0.01
C ALA A 158 -1.47 14.06 -0.41
N TYR A 159 -1.87 13.86 -1.65
CA TYR A 159 -3.05 14.51 -2.24
C TYR A 159 -4.13 13.45 -2.46
N MET A 160 -5.22 13.57 -1.69
CA MET A 160 -6.31 12.60 -1.69
C MET A 160 -7.55 13.22 -2.33
N GLU A 161 -8.06 12.60 -3.38
CA GLU A 161 -9.28 13.11 -4.01
C GLU A 161 -10.48 12.93 -3.08
N ASN A 162 -11.32 13.96 -2.99
CA ASN A 162 -12.48 14.06 -2.09
C ASN A 162 -12.17 13.98 -0.58
N LEU A 163 -10.92 14.06 -0.14
CA LEU A 163 -10.63 14.31 1.28
C LEU A 163 -11.27 15.66 1.69
N PRO A 164 -12.09 15.71 2.75
CA PRO A 164 -12.84 16.94 3.07
C PRO A 164 -11.97 18.13 3.47
N SER A 165 -10.91 17.87 4.23
CA SER A 165 -9.99 18.89 4.73
C SER A 165 -8.62 18.28 5.02
N PRO A 166 -7.53 19.07 5.10
CA PRO A 166 -6.23 18.54 5.45
C PRO A 166 -6.24 17.76 6.77
N GLY A 167 -5.72 16.51 6.71
CA GLY A 167 -5.61 15.64 7.87
C GLY A 167 -6.94 15.08 8.41
N ASP A 168 -8.02 15.15 7.64
CA ASP A 168 -9.33 14.66 8.07
C ASP A 168 -9.34 13.14 8.27
N LEU A 169 -9.77 12.69 9.46
CA LEU A 169 -9.79 11.28 9.84
C LEU A 169 -11.12 10.58 9.53
N VAL A 170 -11.98 11.18 8.73
CA VAL A 170 -13.22 10.52 8.29
C VAL A 170 -12.90 9.16 7.65
N THR A 171 -13.65 8.13 8.04
CA THR A 171 -13.46 6.79 7.49
C THR A 171 -13.87 6.73 6.01
N ALA A 172 -14.98 7.38 5.69
CA ALA A 172 -15.46 7.60 4.34
C ALA A 172 -16.31 8.88 4.31
N THR A 173 -16.34 9.56 3.17
CA THR A 173 -17.27 10.69 2.97
C THR A 173 -18.71 10.18 2.80
N PRO A 174 -19.73 11.02 3.05
CA PRO A 174 -21.14 10.61 2.92
C PRO A 174 -21.52 10.13 1.51
N ASP A 175 -20.84 10.65 0.47
CA ASP A 175 -21.01 10.24 -0.93
C ASP A 175 -20.21 8.98 -1.28
N GLY A 176 -19.41 8.47 -0.36
CA GLY A 176 -18.55 7.29 -0.54
C GLY A 176 -17.34 7.51 -1.44
N LEU A 177 -17.09 8.73 -1.91
CA LEU A 177 -16.01 8.98 -2.87
C LEU A 177 -14.61 8.91 -2.25
N TYR A 178 -14.42 9.43 -1.04
CA TYR A 178 -13.19 9.24 -0.29
C TYR A 178 -13.35 8.11 0.72
N VAL A 179 -12.37 7.22 0.77
CA VAL A 179 -12.24 6.17 1.79
C VAL A 179 -10.84 6.18 2.39
N ARG A 180 -10.76 6.20 3.74
CA ARG A 180 -9.45 6.30 4.42
C ARG A 180 -8.56 5.07 4.24
N LYS A 181 -9.13 3.91 3.92
CA LYS A 181 -8.35 2.70 3.64
C LYS A 181 -7.37 2.87 2.46
N HIS A 182 -7.63 3.80 1.53
CA HIS A 182 -6.74 4.16 0.41
C HIS A 182 -5.78 5.31 0.75
N ASN A 183 -5.65 5.68 2.02
CA ASN A 183 -4.79 6.75 2.48
C ASN A 183 -3.81 6.25 3.56
N PRO A 184 -2.62 5.73 3.19
CA PRO A 184 -1.70 5.16 4.16
C PRO A 184 -1.21 6.17 5.19
N PHE A 185 -1.08 7.44 4.81
CA PHE A 185 -0.49 8.47 5.67
C PHE A 185 -1.35 8.75 6.91
N LEU A 186 -2.68 8.72 6.80
CA LEU A 186 -3.59 8.87 7.94
C LEU A 186 -3.86 7.54 8.67
N MET A 187 -3.10 6.50 8.35
CA MET A 187 -3.06 5.25 9.10
C MET A 187 -1.90 5.19 10.11
N TYR A 188 -0.87 6.02 9.95
CA TYR A 188 0.27 6.07 10.87
C TYR A 188 -0.01 6.98 12.07
N PRO A 189 0.07 6.47 13.33
CA PRO A 189 -0.17 7.26 14.54
C PRO A 189 0.69 8.51 14.64
N ASP A 190 1.95 8.42 14.28
CA ASP A 190 2.91 9.52 14.29
C ASP A 190 2.61 10.60 13.24
N VAL A 191 1.82 10.27 12.21
CA VAL A 191 1.33 11.23 11.20
C VAL A 191 0.00 11.84 11.64
N TYR A 192 -1.03 11.02 11.90
CA TYR A 192 -2.36 11.58 12.15
C TYR A 192 -2.49 12.27 13.51
N GLN A 193 -1.63 11.94 14.49
CA GLN A 193 -1.60 12.63 15.79
C GLN A 193 -0.72 13.88 15.76
N ASN A 194 0.08 14.08 14.73
CA ASN A 194 0.92 15.26 14.55
C ASN A 194 0.26 16.25 13.57
N THR A 195 -0.22 17.37 14.06
CA THR A 195 -0.95 18.36 13.27
C THR A 195 -0.16 18.85 12.04
N ALA A 196 1.16 19.00 12.15
CA ALA A 196 1.99 19.45 11.03
C ALA A 196 2.09 18.38 9.95
N ARG A 197 2.28 17.10 10.32
CA ARG A 197 2.32 15.97 9.40
C ARG A 197 0.95 15.71 8.76
N ALA A 198 -0.10 15.64 9.57
CA ALA A 198 -1.48 15.49 9.09
C ALA A 198 -1.86 16.61 8.10
N GLY A 199 -1.38 17.84 8.35
CA GLY A 199 -1.57 18.98 7.45
C GLY A 199 -0.90 18.85 6.08
N ASN A 200 0.01 17.88 5.86
CA ASN A 200 0.56 17.54 4.57
C ASN A 200 -0.29 16.52 3.78
N VAL A 201 -1.30 15.94 4.41
CA VAL A 201 -2.29 15.09 3.73
C VAL A 201 -3.48 15.96 3.38
N VAL A 202 -3.60 16.33 2.11
CA VAL A 202 -4.48 17.40 1.65
C VAL A 202 -5.46 16.95 0.58
N PRO A 203 -6.59 17.67 0.37
CA PRO A 203 -7.46 17.43 -0.77
C PRO A 203 -6.70 17.56 -2.10
N LEU A 204 -6.99 16.70 -3.08
CA LEU A 204 -6.33 16.68 -4.40
C LEU A 204 -6.41 18.02 -5.13
N THR A 205 -7.46 18.80 -4.88
CA THR A 205 -7.63 20.14 -5.46
C THR A 205 -6.45 21.08 -5.14
N GLN A 206 -5.76 20.86 -4.02
CA GLN A 206 -4.56 21.60 -3.64
C GLN A 206 -3.41 21.39 -4.64
N LEU A 207 -3.32 20.20 -5.27
CA LEU A 207 -2.25 19.89 -6.24
C LEU A 207 -2.25 20.86 -7.42
N SER A 208 -3.44 21.21 -7.94
CA SER A 208 -3.54 22.19 -9.04
C SER A 208 -2.91 23.53 -8.67
N THR A 209 -3.16 23.98 -7.44
CA THR A 209 -2.61 25.22 -6.91
C THR A 209 -1.09 25.13 -6.73
N ASP A 210 -0.61 24.02 -6.17
CA ASP A 210 0.82 23.80 -5.91
C ASP A 210 1.59 23.68 -7.24
N LEU A 211 1.04 23.01 -8.26
CA LEU A 211 1.60 22.94 -9.61
C LEU A 211 1.67 24.32 -10.28
N ALA A 212 0.59 25.11 -10.21
CA ALA A 212 0.51 26.43 -10.83
C ALA A 212 1.49 27.43 -10.18
N THR A 213 1.65 27.35 -8.85
CA THR A 213 2.51 28.26 -8.07
C THR A 213 3.96 27.80 -7.97
N GLY A 214 4.28 26.57 -8.40
CA GLY A 214 5.61 25.98 -8.26
C GLY A 214 5.98 25.59 -6.83
N LYS A 215 4.97 25.35 -5.97
CA LYS A 215 5.14 24.94 -4.56
C LYS A 215 4.98 23.43 -4.38
N VAL A 216 5.26 22.64 -5.41
CA VAL A 216 5.18 21.19 -5.36
C VAL A 216 6.32 20.62 -4.52
N PRO A 217 6.05 19.74 -3.56
CA PRO A 217 7.09 19.09 -2.77
C PRO A 217 7.94 18.10 -3.61
N GLN A 218 9.05 17.65 -3.03
CA GLN A 218 9.96 16.70 -3.71
C GLN A 218 9.33 15.31 -3.82
N PHE A 219 8.60 14.87 -2.81
CA PHE A 219 7.82 13.64 -2.84
C PHE A 219 6.32 13.95 -2.82
N VAL A 220 5.60 13.39 -3.78
CA VAL A 220 4.16 13.57 -3.99
C VAL A 220 3.50 12.21 -4.09
N TRP A 221 2.52 11.96 -3.26
CA TRP A 221 1.62 10.82 -3.37
C TRP A 221 0.24 11.29 -3.78
N ILE A 222 -0.41 10.58 -4.70
CA ILE A 222 -1.74 10.90 -5.21
C ILE A 222 -2.59 9.64 -5.13
N THR A 223 -3.75 9.73 -4.46
CA THR A 223 -4.78 8.70 -4.48
C THR A 223 -6.06 9.31 -5.05
N PRO A 224 -6.59 8.78 -6.16
CA PRO A 224 -7.87 9.17 -6.70
C PRO A 224 -9.02 8.79 -5.75
N ASN A 225 -10.22 9.27 -6.02
CA ASN A 225 -11.42 8.78 -5.35
C ASN A 225 -11.81 7.39 -5.87
N ILE A 226 -12.71 6.73 -5.16
CA ILE A 226 -13.07 5.32 -5.39
C ILE A 226 -13.67 5.02 -6.79
N CYS A 227 -14.14 6.05 -7.51
CA CYS A 227 -14.55 5.91 -8.91
C CYS A 227 -13.36 6.07 -9.86
N ASN A 228 -12.56 7.10 -9.61
CA ASN A 228 -11.43 7.47 -10.47
C ASN A 228 -10.22 6.56 -10.27
N ASP A 229 -10.12 5.85 -9.14
CA ASP A 229 -9.09 4.84 -8.90
C ASP A 229 -9.40 3.48 -9.55
N MET A 230 -10.62 3.28 -10.06
CA MET A 230 -11.19 2.09 -10.69
C MET A 230 -11.79 1.05 -9.72
N HIS A 231 -11.78 1.31 -8.40
CA HIS A 231 -12.33 0.37 -7.41
C HIS A 231 -13.87 0.24 -7.50
N GLY A 232 -14.56 1.38 -7.62
CA GLY A 232 -16.02 1.39 -7.51
C GLY A 232 -16.50 1.24 -6.05
N GLY A 233 -17.83 1.14 -5.88
CA GLY A 233 -18.47 0.95 -4.57
C GLY A 233 -19.11 2.19 -3.98
N ALA A 234 -18.94 3.38 -4.56
CA ALA A 234 -19.72 4.55 -4.21
C ALA A 234 -21.11 4.51 -4.90
N PRO A 235 -22.12 5.21 -4.38
CA PRO A 235 -23.43 5.31 -5.04
C PRO A 235 -23.37 5.79 -6.50
N SER A 236 -22.39 6.64 -6.83
CA SER A 236 -22.19 7.16 -8.19
C SER A 236 -21.43 6.21 -9.12
N CYS A 237 -20.70 5.26 -8.56
CA CYS A 237 -19.95 4.22 -9.28
C CYS A 237 -20.03 2.90 -8.52
N PRO A 238 -21.15 2.19 -8.58
CA PRO A 238 -21.33 0.93 -7.88
C PRO A 238 -20.31 -0.13 -8.32
N PHE A 239 -20.12 -1.15 -7.50
CA PHE A 239 -19.32 -2.30 -7.89
C PHE A 239 -19.90 -2.98 -9.14
N PRO A 240 -19.05 -3.34 -10.10
CA PRO A 240 -19.45 -4.18 -11.21
C PRO A 240 -19.93 -5.56 -10.69
N SER A 241 -20.95 -6.10 -11.33
CA SER A 241 -21.48 -7.44 -10.99
C SER A 241 -20.74 -8.58 -11.70
N SER A 242 -19.92 -8.22 -12.70
CA SER A 242 -19.10 -9.15 -13.50
C SER A 242 -18.07 -8.37 -14.32
N PRO A 243 -17.03 -9.03 -14.89
CA PRO A 243 -16.05 -8.41 -15.78
C PRO A 243 -16.65 -7.72 -17.00
N THR A 244 -17.77 -8.23 -17.46
CA THR A 244 -18.47 -7.71 -18.64
C THR A 244 -19.56 -6.71 -18.31
N ASP A 245 -19.71 -6.33 -17.03
CA ASP A 245 -20.64 -5.30 -16.62
C ASP A 245 -20.25 -3.94 -17.25
N PRO A 246 -21.19 -3.19 -17.84
CA PRO A 246 -20.91 -1.84 -18.32
C PRO A 246 -20.31 -0.89 -17.25
N LEU A 247 -20.56 -1.14 -15.97
CA LEU A 247 -19.96 -0.40 -14.87
C LEU A 247 -18.44 -0.59 -14.81
N GLN A 248 -17.92 -1.79 -15.12
CA GLN A 248 -16.48 -2.03 -15.20
C GLN A 248 -15.82 -1.16 -16.28
N ALA A 249 -16.45 -1.10 -17.46
CA ALA A 249 -15.98 -0.25 -18.54
C ALA A 249 -16.02 1.25 -18.17
N ALA A 250 -17.02 1.67 -17.39
CA ALA A 250 -17.13 3.04 -16.89
C ALA A 250 -15.98 3.36 -15.91
N LEU A 251 -15.69 2.47 -14.94
CA LEU A 251 -14.57 2.62 -14.00
C LEU A 251 -13.22 2.72 -14.73
N TYR A 252 -12.97 1.85 -15.71
CA TYR A 252 -11.75 1.93 -16.54
C TYR A 252 -11.62 3.27 -17.22
N LYS A 253 -12.73 3.79 -17.79
CA LYS A 253 -12.75 5.07 -18.46
C LYS A 253 -12.53 6.25 -17.51
N ASP A 254 -13.08 6.19 -16.30
CA ASP A 254 -12.93 7.23 -15.30
C ASP A 254 -11.45 7.30 -14.84
N GLY A 255 -10.80 6.17 -14.57
CA GLY A 255 -9.39 6.12 -14.24
C GLY A 255 -8.48 6.54 -15.41
N ASP A 256 -8.77 6.14 -16.65
CA ASP A 256 -8.02 6.59 -17.84
C ASP A 256 -8.10 8.13 -18.01
N ASN A 257 -9.28 8.71 -17.80
CA ASN A 257 -9.48 10.15 -17.84
C ASN A 257 -8.80 10.88 -16.67
N PHE A 258 -8.84 10.30 -15.48
CA PHE A 258 -8.12 10.82 -14.31
C PHE A 258 -6.62 10.90 -14.60
N LEU A 259 -6.02 9.80 -15.04
CA LEU A 259 -4.61 9.76 -15.40
C LEU A 259 -4.27 10.71 -16.53
N ARG A 260 -5.08 10.79 -17.56
CA ARG A 260 -4.93 11.76 -18.67
C ARG A 260 -4.85 13.19 -18.15
N THR A 261 -5.73 13.54 -17.22
CA THR A 261 -5.82 14.86 -16.63
C THR A 261 -4.58 15.18 -15.78
N TRP A 262 -4.28 14.33 -14.80
CA TRP A 262 -3.24 14.63 -13.81
C TRP A 262 -1.83 14.44 -14.36
N VAL A 263 -1.57 13.41 -15.15
CA VAL A 263 -0.28 13.27 -15.86
C VAL A 263 -0.06 14.48 -16.77
N GLY A 264 -1.11 14.93 -17.48
CA GLY A 264 -1.05 16.13 -18.30
C GLY A 264 -0.69 17.38 -17.47
N LEU A 265 -1.40 17.63 -16.38
CA LEU A 265 -1.13 18.78 -15.50
C LEU A 265 0.28 18.75 -14.90
N ILE A 266 0.74 17.59 -14.42
CA ILE A 266 2.07 17.43 -13.84
C ILE A 266 3.16 17.69 -14.90
N THR A 267 3.06 17.05 -16.06
CA THR A 267 4.09 17.11 -17.11
C THR A 267 4.19 18.48 -17.79
N HIS A 268 3.14 19.30 -17.72
CA HIS A 268 3.14 20.69 -18.21
C HIS A 268 3.47 21.72 -17.12
N SER A 269 3.66 21.30 -15.88
CA SER A 269 3.94 22.21 -14.76
C SER A 269 5.41 22.63 -14.67
N LYS A 270 5.65 23.65 -13.85
CA LYS A 270 7.03 24.09 -13.52
C LYS A 270 7.80 23.05 -12.69
N ALA A 271 7.13 22.14 -12.00
CA ALA A 271 7.73 21.04 -11.26
C ALA A 271 8.30 19.96 -12.19
N TRP A 272 7.81 19.87 -13.44
CA TRP A 272 8.31 18.91 -14.42
C TRP A 272 9.64 19.34 -15.01
N THR A 273 10.66 19.28 -14.20
CA THR A 273 12.05 19.58 -14.59
C THR A 273 12.73 18.31 -15.14
N GLY A 274 13.96 18.45 -15.67
CA GLY A 274 14.69 17.35 -16.29
C GLY A 274 14.97 16.12 -15.41
N HIS A 275 14.63 16.18 -14.12
CA HIS A 275 14.83 15.11 -13.15
C HIS A 275 13.53 14.90 -12.34
N SER A 276 12.46 14.58 -13.03
CA SER A 276 11.16 14.25 -12.40
C SER A 276 10.60 12.98 -13.01
N ALA A 277 9.90 12.17 -12.19
CA ALA A 277 9.20 10.99 -12.67
C ALA A 277 7.84 10.85 -11.98
N ILE A 278 6.88 10.24 -12.70
CA ILE A 278 5.60 9.80 -12.19
C ILE A 278 5.60 8.28 -12.23
N PHE A 279 5.41 7.65 -11.09
CA PHE A 279 5.19 6.22 -10.93
C PHE A 279 3.68 5.98 -10.84
N ILE A 280 3.13 5.20 -11.74
CA ILE A 280 1.69 4.90 -11.81
C ILE A 280 1.54 3.40 -11.65
N THR A 281 0.81 2.98 -10.61
CA THR A 281 0.55 1.57 -10.34
C THR A 281 -0.82 1.38 -9.68
N TRP A 282 -1.24 0.15 -9.56
CA TRP A 282 -2.45 -0.29 -8.86
C TRP A 282 -2.03 -1.03 -7.60
N ASP A 283 -2.81 -0.92 -6.54
CA ASP A 283 -2.50 -1.53 -5.25
C ASP A 283 -2.55 -3.06 -5.32
N GLU A 284 -3.57 -3.58 -5.99
CA GLU A 284 -3.77 -5.00 -6.22
C GLU A 284 -4.49 -5.24 -7.56
N GLY A 285 -4.44 -6.47 -8.06
CA GLY A 285 -5.18 -6.88 -9.25
C GLY A 285 -6.67 -7.03 -8.98
N GLY A 286 -7.48 -7.10 -10.04
CA GLY A 286 -8.90 -7.39 -9.93
C GLY A 286 -9.14 -8.76 -9.30
N PHE A 287 -10.26 -8.91 -8.60
CA PHE A 287 -10.63 -10.18 -7.97
C PHE A 287 -10.79 -11.35 -8.96
N GLU A 288 -10.80 -11.07 -10.24
CA GLU A 288 -10.91 -12.05 -11.34
C GLU A 288 -9.57 -12.61 -11.78
N ASP A 289 -8.48 -11.91 -11.50
CA ASP A 289 -7.12 -12.40 -11.72
C ASP A 289 -6.74 -13.53 -10.73
N GLN A 290 -7.70 -14.00 -9.99
CA GLN A 290 -7.60 -15.11 -9.05
C GLN A 290 -7.63 -16.49 -9.71
N SER A 291 -7.76 -16.59 -11.02
CA SER A 291 -7.71 -17.86 -11.75
C SER A 291 -6.25 -18.15 -12.20
N PRO A 292 -5.75 -19.37 -12.02
CA PRO A 292 -6.43 -20.59 -11.54
C PRO A 292 -6.22 -20.90 -10.06
N PHE A 293 -5.74 -19.96 -9.25
CA PHE A 293 -5.25 -20.25 -7.89
C PHE A 293 -6.16 -19.69 -6.77
N GLY A 294 -7.23 -18.93 -7.11
CA GLY A 294 -8.21 -18.40 -6.15
C GLY A 294 -7.71 -17.20 -5.33
N PRO A 295 -8.49 -16.70 -4.34
CA PRO A 295 -8.17 -15.50 -3.54
C PRO A 295 -6.92 -15.64 -2.66
N THR A 296 -6.22 -16.75 -2.75
CA THR A 296 -4.97 -17.04 -2.06
C THR A 296 -3.80 -17.12 -3.04
N ASP A 297 -3.97 -16.57 -4.25
CA ASP A 297 -2.92 -16.65 -5.25
C ASP A 297 -1.70 -15.80 -4.88
N ILE A 298 -0.79 -16.49 -4.26
CA ILE A 298 0.55 -15.98 -3.95
C ILE A 298 1.38 -16.24 -5.20
N ARG A 299 1.44 -15.26 -6.12
CA ARG A 299 2.34 -15.42 -7.26
C ARG A 299 3.34 -14.31 -7.37
N PRO A 300 4.56 -14.69 -7.11
CA PRO A 300 5.62 -14.35 -8.02
C PRO A 300 5.54 -15.28 -9.22
N GLY A 301 5.91 -14.80 -10.41
CA GLY A 301 5.99 -15.65 -11.60
C GLY A 301 6.71 -16.97 -11.32
N PRO A 302 6.44 -18.03 -12.12
CA PRO A 302 6.90 -19.39 -11.87
C PRO A 302 8.42 -19.52 -11.69
N ASP A 303 9.18 -18.55 -12.08
CA ASP A 303 10.65 -18.51 -12.00
C ASP A 303 11.19 -17.58 -10.89
N SER A 304 10.33 -17.06 -10.02
CA SER A 304 10.79 -16.17 -8.96
C SER A 304 11.52 -16.95 -7.87
N PRO A 305 12.74 -16.54 -7.50
CA PRO A 305 13.47 -17.14 -6.37
C PRO A 305 12.72 -17.01 -5.04
N ILE A 306 11.78 -16.07 -4.94
CA ILE A 306 10.95 -15.86 -3.75
C ILE A 306 10.01 -17.05 -3.52
N LEU A 307 9.44 -17.65 -4.58
CA LEU A 307 8.60 -18.84 -4.46
C LEU A 307 9.37 -20.06 -3.94
N ALA A 308 10.64 -20.18 -4.28
CA ALA A 308 11.47 -21.30 -3.85
C ALA A 308 11.89 -21.19 -2.38
N ALA A 309 11.93 -19.99 -1.81
CA ALA A 309 12.38 -19.72 -0.45
C ALA A 309 11.26 -19.74 0.59
N THR A 310 10.00 -19.58 0.19
CA THR A 310 8.85 -19.49 1.09
C THR A 310 7.81 -20.55 0.78
N PRO A 311 7.63 -21.56 1.65
CA PRO A 311 6.40 -22.34 1.59
C PRO A 311 5.25 -21.36 1.79
N ALA A 312 4.46 -21.17 0.74
CA ALA A 312 3.24 -20.40 0.82
C ALA A 312 2.45 -20.81 2.05
N ASN A 313 2.03 -19.85 2.85
CA ASN A 313 0.96 -20.10 3.79
C ASN A 313 -0.36 -19.71 3.12
N PRO A 314 -1.02 -20.63 2.42
CA PRO A 314 -2.20 -20.33 1.61
C PRO A 314 -3.45 -20.06 2.44
N THR A 315 -3.36 -20.14 3.78
CA THR A 315 -4.55 -20.19 4.64
C THR A 315 -4.90 -18.86 5.27
N THR A 316 -4.10 -17.81 5.11
CA THR A 316 -4.35 -16.57 5.83
C THR A 316 -4.76 -15.38 4.97
N GLY A 317 -4.81 -15.53 3.63
CA GLY A 317 -5.25 -14.44 2.74
C GLY A 317 -4.42 -13.14 2.84
N GLY A 318 -3.47 -13.10 3.75
CA GLY A 318 -2.53 -12.02 3.89
C GLY A 318 -1.20 -12.44 3.32
N GLY A 319 -0.65 -11.71 2.36
CA GLY A 319 0.74 -11.78 2.02
C GLY A 319 1.54 -11.50 3.29
N GLY A 320 1.78 -12.56 4.08
CA GLY A 320 2.47 -12.40 5.35
C GLY A 320 3.90 -11.98 5.13
N ASP A 321 4.35 -11.02 5.91
CA ASP A 321 5.77 -10.79 6.14
C ASP A 321 6.34 -12.05 6.77
N LEU A 322 6.71 -13.01 5.94
CA LEU A 322 7.27 -14.26 6.40
C LEU A 322 8.75 -14.04 6.69
N ALA A 323 9.17 -14.41 7.89
CA ALA A 323 10.58 -14.41 8.24
C ALA A 323 11.38 -15.19 7.18
N GLY A 324 12.13 -14.47 6.34
CA GLY A 324 13.00 -15.05 5.31
C GLY A 324 12.50 -14.99 3.87
N GLY A 325 11.38 -14.29 3.56
CA GLY A 325 10.95 -14.13 2.17
C GLY A 325 9.86 -13.08 1.99
N THR A 326 9.91 -12.38 0.87
CA THR A 326 8.87 -11.44 0.44
C THR A 326 7.84 -12.22 -0.35
N VAL A 327 6.56 -12.12 0.05
CA VAL A 327 5.45 -12.78 -0.65
C VAL A 327 4.60 -11.72 -1.33
N TYR A 328 4.27 -11.95 -2.58
CA TYR A 328 3.41 -11.08 -3.37
C TYR A 328 2.14 -11.86 -3.76
N GLY A 329 1.04 -11.57 -3.11
CA GLY A 329 -0.24 -12.23 -3.32
C GLY A 329 -1.33 -11.30 -3.84
N GLY A 330 -0.97 -10.06 -4.20
CA GLY A 330 -1.92 -9.03 -4.63
C GLY A 330 -2.18 -8.99 -6.14
N GLY A 331 -1.80 -10.03 -6.90
CA GLY A 331 -2.05 -10.09 -8.34
C GLY A 331 -1.08 -9.27 -9.19
N HIS A 332 -1.09 -9.53 -10.50
CA HIS A 332 -0.25 -8.87 -11.50
C HIS A 332 -0.85 -7.52 -11.88
N VAL A 333 -0.14 -6.43 -11.59
CA VAL A 333 -0.57 -5.06 -11.87
C VAL A 333 0.47 -4.31 -12.70
N PRO A 334 0.11 -3.27 -13.47
CA PRO A 334 1.09 -2.49 -14.20
C PRO A 334 1.89 -1.58 -13.26
N MET A 335 3.17 -1.36 -13.60
CA MET A 335 3.94 -0.23 -13.12
C MET A 335 4.44 0.56 -14.32
N ILE A 336 3.90 1.75 -14.51
CA ILE A 336 4.25 2.66 -15.59
C ILE A 336 5.05 3.83 -15.03
N VAL A 337 6.21 4.13 -15.61
CA VAL A 337 7.07 5.22 -15.14
C VAL A 337 7.22 6.26 -16.24
N VAL A 338 6.56 7.39 -16.08
CA VAL A 338 6.70 8.55 -16.96
C VAL A 338 7.87 9.40 -16.46
N ALA A 339 8.93 9.49 -17.26
CA ALA A 339 10.12 10.29 -16.91
C ALA A 339 10.55 11.17 -18.08
N ARG A 340 10.94 12.40 -17.78
CA ARG A 340 11.30 13.38 -18.81
C ARG A 340 12.54 12.96 -19.58
N GLY A 341 12.42 12.90 -20.91
CA GLY A 341 13.53 12.56 -21.80
C GLY A 341 13.90 11.08 -21.81
N VAL A 342 13.05 10.24 -21.22
CA VAL A 342 13.17 8.78 -21.27
C VAL A 342 12.03 8.28 -22.16
N GLY A 343 12.39 7.57 -23.23
CA GLY A 343 11.42 6.93 -24.11
C GLY A 343 10.95 5.59 -23.57
N HIS A 344 10.31 4.82 -24.43
CA HIS A 344 9.84 3.47 -24.09
C HIS A 344 10.99 2.58 -23.59
N ARG A 345 10.76 1.96 -22.44
CA ARG A 345 11.64 0.97 -21.81
C ARG A 345 10.80 -0.12 -21.18
N VAL A 346 11.26 -1.34 -21.28
CA VAL A 346 10.59 -2.50 -20.67
C VAL A 346 11.56 -3.15 -19.71
N ASP A 347 11.11 -3.41 -18.51
CA ASP A 347 11.85 -4.17 -17.51
C ASP A 347 11.03 -5.39 -17.08
N PRO A 348 11.47 -6.61 -17.41
CA PRO A 348 10.82 -7.85 -17.01
C PRO A 348 11.27 -8.33 -15.62
N THR A 349 12.12 -7.58 -14.93
CA THR A 349 12.57 -7.95 -13.58
C THR A 349 11.38 -7.99 -12.64
N PHE A 350 11.35 -9.04 -11.82
CA PHE A 350 10.33 -9.18 -10.79
C PHE A 350 10.36 -7.99 -9.83
N ALA A 351 9.21 -7.38 -9.60
CA ALA A 351 9.06 -6.18 -8.78
C ALA A 351 7.67 -6.13 -8.13
N GLY A 352 7.50 -5.23 -7.17
CA GLY A 352 6.23 -4.98 -6.50
C GLY A 352 6.29 -3.71 -5.64
N HIS A 353 5.38 -3.54 -4.70
CA HIS A 353 5.31 -2.32 -3.91
C HIS A 353 6.55 -2.07 -3.06
N TYR A 354 7.23 -3.11 -2.59
CA TYR A 354 8.53 -2.97 -1.93
C TYR A 354 9.61 -2.43 -2.88
N SER A 355 9.53 -2.76 -4.17
CA SER A 355 10.44 -2.23 -5.20
C SER A 355 10.19 -0.73 -5.46
N LEU A 356 8.93 -0.30 -5.42
CA LEU A 356 8.57 1.12 -5.48
C LEU A 356 9.16 1.88 -4.29
N LEU A 357 8.94 1.38 -3.07
CA LEU A 357 9.50 1.98 -1.86
C LEU A 357 11.02 2.04 -1.91
N GLN A 358 11.70 0.93 -2.22
CA GLN A 358 13.15 0.86 -2.38
C GLN A 358 13.65 1.91 -3.37
N THR A 359 12.97 2.06 -4.52
CA THR A 359 13.34 3.02 -5.55
C THR A 359 13.24 4.46 -5.06
N ILE A 360 12.19 4.78 -4.29
CA ILE A 360 12.00 6.10 -3.67
C ILE A 360 13.08 6.37 -2.63
N GLU A 361 13.32 5.41 -1.74
CA GLU A 361 14.33 5.50 -0.68
C GLU A 361 15.73 5.70 -1.26
N GLN A 362 16.12 4.89 -2.24
CA GLN A 362 17.41 5.04 -2.92
C GLN A 362 17.52 6.35 -3.68
N ASN A 363 16.44 6.86 -4.26
CA ASN A 363 16.45 8.15 -4.93
C ASN A 363 16.80 9.31 -4.00
N PHE A 364 16.27 9.28 -2.78
CA PHE A 364 16.51 10.32 -1.79
C PHE A 364 17.64 10.00 -0.81
N GLY A 365 18.36 8.87 -1.00
CA GLY A 365 19.45 8.42 -0.13
C GLY A 365 18.98 8.09 1.28
N LEU A 366 17.77 7.52 1.41
CA LEU A 366 17.17 7.11 2.66
C LEU A 366 17.61 5.68 3.04
N PRO A 367 17.59 5.31 4.31
CA PRO A 367 17.67 3.90 4.72
C PRO A 367 16.51 3.10 4.08
N LEU A 368 16.69 1.79 3.94
CA LEU A 368 15.63 0.92 3.40
C LEU A 368 14.76 0.37 4.52
N LEU A 369 13.42 0.47 4.37
CA LEU A 369 12.44 -0.02 5.33
C LEU A 369 12.04 -1.46 5.04
N GLY A 370 11.98 -2.27 6.08
CA GLY A 370 11.41 -3.61 6.03
C GLY A 370 11.90 -4.42 4.81
N ASN A 371 10.96 -4.97 4.06
CA ASN A 371 11.24 -5.82 2.89
C ASN A 371 11.86 -5.04 1.72
N ALA A 372 11.73 -3.71 1.66
CA ALA A 372 12.45 -2.90 0.68
C ALA A 372 13.98 -3.01 0.82
N GLY A 373 14.45 -3.44 2.00
CA GLY A 373 15.86 -3.73 2.29
C GLY A 373 16.38 -5.06 1.75
N ASP A 374 15.52 -5.92 1.25
CA ASP A 374 15.94 -7.20 0.65
C ASP A 374 16.42 -7.01 -0.81
N LEU A 375 17.66 -6.59 -0.95
CA LEU A 375 18.28 -6.31 -2.26
C LEU A 375 18.44 -7.54 -3.16
N VAL A 376 18.21 -8.73 -2.64
CA VAL A 376 18.30 -9.98 -3.41
C VAL A 376 16.96 -10.31 -4.06
N GLN A 377 15.87 -10.06 -3.35
CA GLN A 377 14.54 -10.46 -3.78
C GLN A 377 13.68 -9.30 -4.30
N VAL A 378 14.02 -8.07 -3.92
CA VAL A 378 13.27 -6.88 -4.33
C VAL A 378 14.01 -6.16 -5.44
N GLY A 379 13.43 -6.17 -6.64
CA GLY A 379 13.98 -5.48 -7.82
C GLY A 379 13.84 -3.97 -7.70
N ASN A 380 14.78 -3.24 -8.32
CA ASN A 380 14.76 -1.77 -8.38
C ASN A 380 14.20 -1.28 -9.71
N LEU A 381 13.36 -0.26 -9.70
CA LEU A 381 12.70 0.28 -10.89
C LEU A 381 13.53 1.32 -11.66
N SER A 382 14.80 1.54 -11.29
CA SER A 382 15.61 2.62 -11.86
C SER A 382 15.89 2.47 -13.36
N SER A 383 15.89 1.25 -13.91
CA SER A 383 16.00 0.98 -15.34
C SER A 383 14.92 1.67 -16.17
N LEU A 384 13.74 1.93 -15.57
CA LEU A 384 12.59 2.51 -16.25
C LEU A 384 12.68 4.02 -16.44
N PHE A 385 13.59 4.72 -15.72
CA PHE A 385 13.70 6.19 -15.79
C PHE A 385 15.13 6.74 -15.85
N ARG A 386 16.13 5.86 -15.97
CA ARG A 386 17.57 6.24 -16.02
C ARG A 386 18.25 5.91 -17.34
#